data_a7fc8c756e96160710994d47e74da101
#
_entry.id   a7fc8c756e96160710994d47e74da101
#
_cell.length_a   1.000
_cell.length_b   1.000
_cell.length_c   1.000
_cell.angle_alpha   90.00
_cell.angle_beta   90.00
_cell.angle_gamma   90.00
#
_symmetry.space_group_name_H-M   'P 1'
#
loop_
_entity.id
_entity.type
_entity.pdbx_description
1 polymer ?
#
loop_
_entity_poly.entity_id
_entity_poly.type
_entity_poly.pdbx_seq_one_letter_code
_entity_poly.pdbx_strand_id
1 'polypeptide(L)'
;MSFKKDDKVTFVIEDIGTGGEGIGKVDGYTLFVKDAIIGDKIEAKIIKAKKNYGYARLEKIIEASSDRVTPACPVARQCGGCQIQQMSYQAQLRFKEKLVDDNLKRIGKIEGYEFFPAIGMEEPFRYRNKAQYPVGTAKDGSIVMGFYAGRTHSIISCTDCKIGAVENQYILAVIKSWMEFNGVAPYDEQTGKGLVRHVLIRTGFHTDEIMVCLVINGTKMSDKLKESLVGRLTEVSLDSDISTDKCIKSIMLNFNTENTNVILGRQCETLWGKSYIEDYIGDIKYQISPLSFFQVNPRQTEKLYGKALEYAGLTGNETVWDLYCGIGTISLFLAKNARKVYGVEIVPQAIEDAKNNAAINGIDNAEFFVGKAEEVVPHFYEEMARLAADTSATEAQREEARKSITPDVVVVDPPRKGCDESLLDTIVKMSPERIVYVSCDSATLARDLGLLAAKGYKTVKVQPVDQFSHTVHVESVALILKEQPAID
;
A
#
# COMPACT_ATOMS: atom_id res chain seq x y z
N MET A 1 34.40 17.52 -18.88
CA MET A 1 35.25 16.35 -18.50
C MET A 1 34.42 15.09 -18.66
N SER A 2 35.03 13.97 -19.09
CA SER A 2 34.29 12.69 -19.13
C SER A 2 34.68 11.86 -17.91
N PHE A 3 33.74 11.70 -16.98
CA PHE A 3 33.95 10.84 -15.83
C PHE A 3 34.02 9.36 -16.22
N LYS A 4 34.84 8.60 -15.51
CA LYS A 4 35.06 7.17 -15.74
C LYS A 4 34.73 6.37 -14.48
N LYS A 5 34.53 5.07 -14.65
CA LYS A 5 34.44 4.12 -13.53
C LYS A 5 35.71 4.25 -12.69
N ASP A 6 35.55 4.16 -11.38
CA ASP A 6 36.58 4.24 -10.34
C ASP A 6 37.09 5.66 -10.02
N ASP A 7 36.67 6.71 -10.75
CA ASP A 7 36.97 8.09 -10.38
C ASP A 7 36.38 8.41 -9.00
N LYS A 8 37.17 9.14 -8.18
CA LYS A 8 36.71 9.69 -6.90
C LYS A 8 36.35 11.14 -7.06
N VAL A 9 35.22 11.53 -6.51
CA VAL A 9 34.66 12.88 -6.60
C VAL A 9 34.12 13.33 -5.25
N THR A 10 34.22 14.62 -4.99
CA THR A 10 33.67 15.25 -3.79
C THR A 10 32.64 16.30 -4.18
N PHE A 11 31.44 16.21 -3.59
CA PHE A 11 30.34 17.12 -3.90
C PHE A 11 29.28 17.10 -2.79
N VAL A 12 28.32 18.03 -2.87
CA VAL A 12 27.18 18.11 -1.95
C VAL A 12 25.97 17.46 -2.61
N ILE A 13 25.19 16.76 -1.80
CA ILE A 13 23.91 16.19 -2.22
C ILE A 13 22.84 17.28 -2.19
N GLU A 14 22.21 17.54 -3.32
CA GLU A 14 21.25 18.61 -3.55
C GLU A 14 19.79 18.12 -3.55
N ASP A 15 19.56 16.85 -3.89
CA ASP A 15 18.21 16.28 -4.02
C ASP A 15 18.22 14.77 -3.72
N ILE A 16 17.02 14.16 -3.70
CA ILE A 16 16.80 12.69 -3.55
C ILE A 16 16.04 12.18 -4.77
N GLY A 17 16.52 11.08 -5.32
CA GLY A 17 15.85 10.38 -6.41
C GLY A 17 14.65 9.54 -5.95
N THR A 18 13.84 9.10 -6.90
CA THR A 18 12.65 8.27 -6.66
C THR A 18 12.95 6.91 -5.99
N GLY A 19 14.20 6.45 -6.04
CA GLY A 19 14.65 5.24 -5.34
C GLY A 19 15.33 5.52 -3.99
N GLY A 20 15.35 6.79 -3.53
CA GLY A 20 15.99 7.19 -2.27
C GLY A 20 17.49 7.44 -2.38
N GLU A 21 18.05 7.43 -3.59
CA GLU A 21 19.44 7.81 -3.81
C GLU A 21 19.63 9.33 -3.71
N GLY A 22 20.67 9.79 -3.02
CA GLY A 22 21.07 11.18 -3.05
C GLY A 22 21.53 11.59 -4.44
N ILE A 23 21.15 12.79 -4.87
CA ILE A 23 21.49 13.36 -6.17
C ILE A 23 22.37 14.59 -5.94
N GLY A 24 23.51 14.64 -6.63
CA GLY A 24 24.35 15.84 -6.66
C GLY A 24 25.03 15.98 -8.03
N LYS A 25 25.72 17.11 -8.24
CA LYS A 25 26.36 17.41 -9.50
C LYS A 25 27.85 17.75 -9.30
N VAL A 26 28.66 17.28 -10.24
CA VAL A 26 30.07 17.64 -10.37
C VAL A 26 30.30 18.15 -11.79
N ASP A 27 30.66 19.40 -11.96
CA ASP A 27 30.84 20.06 -13.26
C ASP A 27 29.63 19.87 -14.20
N GLY A 28 28.41 19.93 -13.65
CA GLY A 28 27.16 19.72 -14.40
C GLY A 28 26.79 18.25 -14.64
N TYR A 29 27.64 17.30 -14.27
CA TYR A 29 27.37 15.86 -14.42
C TYR A 29 26.64 15.32 -13.18
N THR A 30 25.45 14.74 -13.38
CA THR A 30 24.59 14.23 -12.31
C THR A 30 25.05 12.87 -11.80
N LEU A 31 25.16 12.74 -10.48
CA LEU A 31 25.52 11.48 -9.80
C LEU A 31 24.44 11.06 -8.81
N PHE A 32 24.09 9.77 -8.85
CA PHE A 32 23.18 9.11 -7.92
C PHE A 32 23.99 8.30 -6.92
N VAL A 33 23.78 8.55 -5.62
CA VAL A 33 24.56 7.93 -4.55
C VAL A 33 23.63 7.34 -3.49
N LYS A 34 23.65 6.01 -3.37
CA LYS A 34 22.89 5.31 -2.33
C LYS A 34 23.41 5.72 -0.94
N ASP A 35 22.51 5.79 0.03
CA ASP A 35 22.78 6.12 1.45
C ASP A 35 23.27 7.56 1.72
N ALA A 36 23.27 8.45 0.71
CA ALA A 36 23.53 9.88 0.85
C ALA A 36 22.21 10.67 0.91
N ILE A 37 22.16 11.74 1.69
CA ILE A 37 20.96 12.57 1.86
C ILE A 37 21.24 14.03 1.52
N ILE A 38 20.18 14.81 1.29
CA ILE A 38 20.29 16.26 1.02
C ILE A 38 21.12 16.96 2.10
N GLY A 39 22.08 17.76 1.67
CA GLY A 39 22.98 18.53 2.53
C GLY A 39 24.24 17.78 2.96
N ASP A 40 24.36 16.48 2.70
CA ASP A 40 25.64 15.79 2.91
C ASP A 40 26.70 16.29 1.92
N LYS A 41 27.90 16.62 2.39
CA LYS A 41 29.09 16.74 1.57
C LYS A 41 29.86 15.42 1.64
N ILE A 42 30.05 14.78 0.51
CA ILE A 42 30.54 13.40 0.44
C ILE A 42 31.75 13.26 -0.49
N GLU A 43 32.57 12.24 -0.20
CA GLU A 43 33.44 11.59 -1.18
C GLU A 43 32.75 10.34 -1.70
N ALA A 44 32.64 10.23 -3.01
CA ALA A 44 32.03 9.07 -3.66
C ALA A 44 32.87 8.54 -4.80
N LYS A 45 32.83 7.22 -5.03
CA LYS A 45 33.52 6.53 -6.10
C LYS A 45 32.53 6.14 -7.20
N ILE A 46 32.78 6.57 -8.43
CA ILE A 46 31.92 6.26 -9.58
C ILE A 46 31.98 4.77 -9.89
N ILE A 47 30.82 4.12 -9.83
CA ILE A 47 30.68 2.68 -10.14
C ILE A 47 30.17 2.44 -11.56
N LYS A 48 29.42 3.41 -12.12
CA LYS A 48 28.91 3.36 -13.49
C LYS A 48 28.74 4.77 -14.05
N ALA A 49 29.46 5.09 -15.11
CA ALA A 49 29.29 6.33 -15.86
C ALA A 49 28.44 6.08 -17.12
N LYS A 50 27.51 7.00 -17.40
CA LYS A 50 26.71 7.09 -18.63
C LYS A 50 26.94 8.45 -19.28
N LYS A 51 26.38 8.72 -20.47
CA LYS A 51 26.61 9.96 -21.20
C LYS A 51 26.29 11.23 -20.39
N ASN A 52 25.14 11.26 -19.69
CA ASN A 52 24.63 12.46 -19.02
C ASN A 52 24.53 12.33 -17.50
N TYR A 53 24.75 11.14 -16.93
CA TYR A 53 24.67 10.88 -15.50
C TYR A 53 25.45 9.61 -15.12
N GLY A 54 25.68 9.42 -13.82
CA GLY A 54 26.34 8.23 -13.30
C GLY A 54 25.78 7.77 -11.95
N TYR A 55 26.26 6.60 -11.53
CA TYR A 55 26.02 6.06 -10.20
C TYR A 55 27.33 5.98 -9.47
N ALA A 56 27.34 6.42 -8.20
CA ALA A 56 28.53 6.34 -7.38
C ALA A 56 28.21 5.67 -6.03
N ARG A 57 29.25 5.11 -5.44
CA ARG A 57 29.21 4.50 -4.12
C ARG A 57 29.72 5.53 -3.11
N LEU A 58 28.97 5.75 -2.03
CA LEU A 58 29.40 6.54 -0.91
C LEU A 58 30.64 5.91 -0.25
N GLU A 59 31.79 6.62 -0.26
CA GLU A 59 33.01 6.19 0.38
C GLU A 59 33.13 6.85 1.78
N LYS A 60 32.86 8.16 1.86
CA LYS A 60 32.97 8.92 3.10
C LYS A 60 32.00 10.09 3.13
N ILE A 61 31.43 10.37 4.28
CA ILE A 61 30.74 11.63 4.59
C ILE A 61 31.78 12.57 5.17
N ILE A 62 32.04 13.69 4.47
CA ILE A 62 33.01 14.73 4.87
C ILE A 62 32.35 15.66 5.88
N GLU A 63 31.15 16.14 5.55
CA GLU A 63 30.29 16.97 6.40
C GLU A 63 28.89 16.36 6.35
N ALA A 64 28.37 15.95 7.49
CA ALA A 64 27.03 15.37 7.58
C ALA A 64 25.96 16.47 7.54
N SER A 65 24.88 16.23 6.82
CA SER A 65 23.66 17.04 6.88
C SER A 65 23.13 17.08 8.31
N SER A 66 22.55 18.20 8.72
CA SER A 66 21.81 18.32 10.00
C SER A 66 20.58 17.38 10.07
N ASP A 67 20.09 16.94 8.93
CA ASP A 67 18.98 15.99 8.82
C ASP A 67 19.42 14.51 8.83
N ARG A 68 20.72 14.24 8.94
CA ARG A 68 21.23 12.87 8.98
C ARG A 68 21.09 12.26 10.37
N VAL A 69 20.53 11.05 10.39
CA VAL A 69 20.39 10.24 11.60
C VAL A 69 20.97 8.84 11.40
N THR A 70 21.32 8.16 12.48
CA THR A 70 21.66 6.74 12.44
C THR A 70 20.38 5.92 12.27
N PRO A 71 20.27 5.07 11.23
CA PRO A 71 19.11 4.18 11.08
C PRO A 71 18.88 3.30 12.31
N ALA A 72 17.65 3.23 12.79
CA ALA A 72 17.26 2.38 13.90
C ALA A 72 17.33 0.88 13.55
N CYS A 73 17.21 0.53 12.26
CA CYS A 73 17.30 -0.83 11.77
C CYS A 73 18.75 -1.16 11.39
N PRO A 74 19.39 -2.19 12.02
CA PRO A 74 20.79 -2.51 11.76
C PRO A 74 21.05 -3.03 10.33
N VAL A 75 20.01 -3.49 9.64
CA VAL A 75 20.11 -4.01 8.26
C VAL A 75 19.53 -3.03 7.23
N ALA A 76 19.21 -1.80 7.61
CA ALA A 76 18.56 -0.80 6.73
C ALA A 76 19.32 -0.62 5.39
N ARG A 77 20.65 -0.60 5.43
CA ARG A 77 21.49 -0.43 4.23
C ARG A 77 21.41 -1.62 3.25
N GLN A 78 21.15 -2.82 3.75
CA GLN A 78 21.15 -4.07 2.98
C GLN A 78 19.74 -4.45 2.54
N CYS A 79 18.76 -4.25 3.42
CA CYS A 79 17.36 -4.56 3.19
C CYS A 79 16.75 -3.65 2.12
N GLY A 80 15.93 -4.22 1.22
CA GLY A 80 15.20 -3.46 0.20
C GLY A 80 13.94 -2.75 0.69
N GLY A 81 13.56 -2.93 1.96
CA GLY A 81 12.28 -2.44 2.50
C GLY A 81 12.23 -0.94 2.79
N CYS A 82 13.33 -0.36 3.31
CA CYS A 82 13.43 1.05 3.68
C CYS A 82 14.56 1.72 2.87
N GLN A 83 14.30 2.90 2.27
CA GLN A 83 15.27 3.59 1.42
C GLN A 83 15.87 4.83 2.07
N ILE A 84 15.16 5.47 3.01
CA ILE A 84 15.50 6.81 3.54
C ILE A 84 15.54 6.84 5.08
N GLN A 85 15.84 5.72 5.74
CA GLN A 85 15.89 5.63 7.20
C GLN A 85 17.06 6.43 7.81
N GLN A 86 18.04 6.82 7.00
CA GLN A 86 19.15 7.71 7.38
C GLN A 86 18.78 9.21 7.41
N MET A 87 17.55 9.56 7.03
CA MET A 87 17.01 10.92 7.13
C MET A 87 16.17 11.07 8.40
N SER A 88 16.25 12.23 9.06
CA SER A 88 15.32 12.60 10.13
C SER A 88 13.89 12.52 9.62
N TYR A 89 12.93 12.20 10.50
CA TYR A 89 11.55 12.01 10.07
C TYR A 89 10.97 13.29 9.43
N GLN A 90 11.31 14.45 9.95
CA GLN A 90 10.90 15.73 9.37
C GLN A 90 11.48 15.93 7.95
N ALA A 91 12.72 15.51 7.72
CA ALA A 91 13.32 15.57 6.39
C ALA A 91 12.63 14.59 5.40
N GLN A 92 12.21 13.42 5.89
CA GLN A 92 11.41 12.49 5.07
C GLN A 92 10.07 13.11 4.64
N LEU A 93 9.38 13.83 5.53
CA LEU A 93 8.12 14.52 5.19
C LEU A 93 8.34 15.60 4.15
N ARG A 94 9.35 16.47 4.33
CA ARG A 94 9.70 17.51 3.32
C ARG A 94 10.06 16.91 1.96
N PHE A 95 10.79 15.80 1.94
CA PHE A 95 11.09 15.08 0.70
C PHE A 95 9.83 14.60 0.00
N LYS A 96 8.88 13.99 0.74
CA LYS A 96 7.61 13.48 0.21
C LYS A 96 6.71 14.60 -0.31
N GLU A 97 6.62 15.71 0.42
CA GLU A 97 5.93 16.92 -0.05
C GLU A 97 6.49 17.41 -1.37
N LYS A 98 7.83 17.60 -1.42
CA LYS A 98 8.51 18.03 -2.64
C LYS A 98 8.28 17.08 -3.80
N LEU A 99 8.34 15.77 -3.57
CA LEU A 99 8.12 14.74 -4.60
C LEU A 99 6.73 14.86 -5.23
N VAL A 100 5.69 15.02 -4.41
CA VAL A 100 4.30 15.17 -4.89
C VAL A 100 4.15 16.47 -5.68
N ASP A 101 4.57 17.60 -5.11
CA ASP A 101 4.44 18.93 -5.73
C ASP A 101 5.22 19.02 -7.06
N ASP A 102 6.46 18.53 -7.09
CA ASP A 102 7.28 18.46 -8.31
C ASP A 102 6.61 17.63 -9.42
N ASN A 103 6.02 16.49 -9.07
CA ASN A 103 5.33 15.65 -10.06
C ASN A 103 4.06 16.33 -10.60
N LEU A 104 3.26 16.96 -9.75
CA LEU A 104 2.07 17.71 -10.18
C LEU A 104 2.44 18.82 -11.18
N LYS A 105 3.49 19.59 -10.89
CA LYS A 105 3.94 20.69 -11.74
C LYS A 105 4.61 20.21 -13.04
N ARG A 106 5.50 19.21 -12.95
CA ARG A 106 6.33 18.78 -14.09
C ARG A 106 5.65 17.79 -15.01
N ILE A 107 4.90 16.82 -14.46
CA ILE A 107 4.21 15.78 -15.21
C ILE A 107 2.79 16.23 -15.54
N GLY A 108 2.01 16.59 -14.53
CA GLY A 108 0.62 16.99 -14.67
C GLY A 108 0.44 18.37 -15.27
N LYS A 109 1.47 19.24 -15.18
CA LYS A 109 1.40 20.66 -15.59
C LYS A 109 0.23 21.39 -14.93
N ILE A 110 -0.03 21.04 -13.66
CA ILE A 110 -1.15 21.53 -12.88
C ILE A 110 -0.68 22.71 -12.03
N GLU A 111 -1.47 23.75 -12.00
CA GLU A 111 -1.23 24.96 -11.23
C GLU A 111 -2.50 25.43 -10.51
N GLY A 112 -2.36 26.30 -9.52
CA GLY A 112 -3.49 26.96 -8.83
C GLY A 112 -4.26 26.06 -7.88
N TYR A 113 -3.67 24.98 -7.38
CA TYR A 113 -4.22 24.14 -6.30
C TYR A 113 -3.64 24.56 -4.94
N GLU A 114 -4.43 24.30 -3.89
CA GLU A 114 -3.98 24.41 -2.51
C GLU A 114 -3.20 23.13 -2.13
N PHE A 115 -1.94 23.28 -1.76
CA PHE A 115 -1.06 22.19 -1.35
C PHE A 115 -0.84 22.22 0.15
N PHE A 116 -1.14 21.12 0.83
CA PHE A 116 -1.03 21.02 2.29
C PHE A 116 0.26 20.30 2.69
N PRO A 117 0.82 20.60 3.89
CA PRO A 117 1.93 19.84 4.47
C PRO A 117 1.54 18.35 4.62
N ALA A 118 2.51 17.45 4.50
CA ALA A 118 2.26 16.02 4.62
C ALA A 118 1.74 15.64 6.02
N ILE A 119 0.68 14.85 6.07
CA ILE A 119 0.20 14.26 7.32
C ILE A 119 1.19 13.17 7.74
N GLY A 120 2.00 13.46 8.75
CA GLY A 120 2.98 12.54 9.31
C GLY A 120 2.41 11.60 10.36
N MET A 121 3.25 10.63 10.78
CA MET A 121 2.99 9.71 11.88
C MET A 121 3.51 10.30 13.19
N GLU A 122 2.83 10.06 14.30
CA GLU A 122 3.34 10.30 15.64
C GLU A 122 4.46 9.30 15.98
N GLU A 123 4.19 8.01 15.65
CA GLU A 123 5.13 6.90 15.81
C GLU A 123 5.49 6.32 14.43
N PRO A 124 6.63 6.74 13.82
CA PRO A 124 7.00 6.31 12.47
C PRO A 124 7.59 4.89 12.40
N PHE A 125 7.60 4.16 13.50
CA PHE A 125 7.99 2.75 13.59
C PHE A 125 6.81 1.86 14.00
N ARG A 126 6.96 0.54 13.88
CA ARG A 126 5.98 -0.46 14.34
C ARG A 126 4.56 -0.28 13.80
N TYR A 127 4.42 0.33 12.62
CA TYR A 127 3.12 0.71 12.05
C TYR A 127 2.52 -0.36 11.11
N ARG A 128 3.33 -1.32 10.61
CA ARG A 128 2.84 -2.30 9.64
C ARG A 128 2.11 -3.44 10.30
N ASN A 129 0.85 -3.60 9.95
CA ASN A 129 -0.01 -4.71 10.38
C ASN A 129 0.17 -5.99 9.55
N LYS A 130 0.93 -5.94 8.45
CA LYS A 130 1.20 -7.10 7.59
C LYS A 130 2.66 -7.19 7.24
N ALA A 131 3.24 -8.38 7.43
CA ALA A 131 4.58 -8.69 6.96
C ALA A 131 4.59 -10.05 6.25
N GLN A 132 5.38 -10.16 5.19
CA GLN A 132 5.60 -11.39 4.43
C GLN A 132 7.09 -11.67 4.43
N TYR A 133 7.48 -12.71 5.14
CA TYR A 133 8.88 -13.08 5.33
C TYR A 133 9.25 -14.23 4.40
N PRO A 134 10.09 -14.04 3.37
CA PRO A 134 10.69 -15.14 2.65
C PRO A 134 11.50 -16.03 3.60
N VAL A 135 11.42 -17.33 3.35
CA VAL A 135 12.15 -18.35 4.11
C VAL A 135 13.12 -19.03 3.16
N GLY A 136 14.38 -19.12 3.56
CA GLY A 136 15.43 -19.69 2.72
C GLY A 136 16.53 -20.35 3.54
N THR A 137 17.57 -20.77 2.85
CA THR A 137 18.75 -21.39 3.45
C THR A 137 19.94 -20.43 3.35
N ALA A 138 20.57 -20.14 4.47
CA ALA A 138 21.79 -19.35 4.54
C ALA A 138 23.01 -20.16 4.00
N LYS A 139 24.15 -19.49 3.79
CA LYS A 139 25.37 -20.14 3.27
C LYS A 139 25.92 -21.25 4.20
N ASP A 140 25.66 -21.17 5.47
CA ASP A 140 26.07 -22.16 6.48
C ASP A 140 25.06 -23.31 6.62
N GLY A 141 23.99 -23.34 5.79
CA GLY A 141 22.95 -24.35 5.82
C GLY A 141 21.80 -24.06 6.82
N SER A 142 21.89 -23.02 7.63
CA SER A 142 20.84 -22.65 8.58
C SER A 142 19.62 -22.03 7.89
N ILE A 143 18.44 -22.16 8.54
CA ILE A 143 17.22 -21.51 8.08
C ILE A 143 17.33 -20.00 8.32
N VAL A 144 17.11 -19.21 7.28
CA VAL A 144 17.05 -17.74 7.33
C VAL A 144 15.65 -17.25 6.98
N MET A 145 15.17 -16.25 7.76
CA MET A 145 13.93 -15.53 7.53
C MET A 145 14.21 -14.04 7.61
N GLY A 146 13.56 -13.25 6.75
CA GLY A 146 13.79 -11.82 6.74
C GLY A 146 13.18 -11.14 5.51
N PHE A 147 13.96 -10.32 4.82
CA PHE A 147 13.51 -9.59 3.62
C PHE A 147 14.56 -9.68 2.50
N TYR A 148 14.12 -9.50 1.28
CA TYR A 148 15.06 -9.49 0.15
C TYR A 148 15.95 -8.25 0.17
N ALA A 149 17.22 -8.44 -0.15
CA ALA A 149 18.11 -7.33 -0.47
C ALA A 149 17.62 -6.62 -1.74
N GLY A 150 17.80 -5.32 -1.80
CA GLY A 150 17.32 -4.52 -2.91
C GLY A 150 17.77 -5.06 -4.27
N ARG A 151 16.83 -5.28 -5.20
CA ARG A 151 17.03 -5.79 -6.56
C ARG A 151 17.60 -7.22 -6.65
N THR A 152 17.47 -8.02 -5.60
CA THR A 152 17.91 -9.43 -5.58
C THR A 152 16.90 -10.28 -4.82
N HIS A 153 17.04 -11.63 -4.93
CA HIS A 153 16.29 -12.59 -4.09
C HIS A 153 17.15 -13.12 -2.92
N SER A 154 18.26 -12.46 -2.60
CA SER A 154 19.06 -12.81 -1.41
C SER A 154 18.32 -12.35 -0.15
N ILE A 155 18.06 -13.27 0.76
CA ILE A 155 17.37 -12.97 2.02
C ILE A 155 18.35 -12.37 3.01
N ILE A 156 18.04 -11.17 3.49
CA ILE A 156 18.71 -10.53 4.62
C ILE A 156 18.00 -10.97 5.89
N SER A 157 18.73 -11.61 6.79
CA SER A 157 18.18 -12.05 8.09
C SER A 157 17.68 -10.84 8.88
N CYS A 158 16.37 -10.78 9.10
CA CYS A 158 15.72 -9.69 9.83
C CYS A 158 14.38 -10.17 10.36
N THR A 159 14.35 -10.69 11.57
CA THR A 159 13.12 -11.10 12.26
C THR A 159 12.48 -9.94 13.02
N ASP A 160 13.30 -9.03 13.61
CA ASP A 160 12.85 -7.80 14.26
C ASP A 160 12.88 -6.61 13.30
N CYS A 161 11.90 -6.56 12.41
CA CYS A 161 11.72 -5.42 11.50
C CYS A 161 11.18 -4.20 12.24
N LYS A 162 11.93 -3.07 12.24
CA LYS A 162 11.57 -1.87 13.02
C LYS A 162 10.27 -1.18 12.59
N ILE A 163 9.77 -1.44 11.37
CA ILE A 163 8.47 -0.95 10.93
C ILE A 163 7.34 -1.97 11.07
N GLY A 164 7.66 -3.26 11.28
CA GLY A 164 6.68 -4.34 11.52
C GLY A 164 6.28 -4.48 12.98
N ALA A 165 5.20 -5.20 13.24
CA ALA A 165 4.74 -5.52 14.58
C ALA A 165 5.82 -6.29 15.38
N VAL A 166 5.94 -6.00 16.65
CA VAL A 166 6.99 -6.57 17.52
C VAL A 166 6.82 -8.06 17.73
N GLU A 167 5.60 -8.58 17.70
CA GLU A 167 5.22 -9.98 17.87
C GLU A 167 5.82 -10.88 16.79
N ASN A 168 6.08 -10.32 15.60
CA ASN A 168 6.56 -11.08 14.46
C ASN A 168 7.85 -11.85 14.75
N GLN A 169 8.79 -11.27 15.50
CA GLN A 169 10.07 -11.93 15.80
C GLN A 169 9.90 -13.21 16.61
N TYR A 170 8.95 -13.23 17.55
CA TYR A 170 8.67 -14.40 18.41
C TYR A 170 7.97 -15.49 17.61
N ILE A 171 6.98 -15.13 16.81
CA ILE A 171 6.28 -16.05 15.90
C ILE A 171 7.28 -16.70 14.92
N LEU A 172 8.16 -15.91 14.33
CA LEU A 172 9.19 -16.41 13.41
C LEU A 172 10.18 -17.35 14.11
N ALA A 173 10.55 -17.08 15.35
CA ALA A 173 11.42 -17.96 16.14
C ALA A 173 10.77 -19.33 16.38
N VAL A 174 9.47 -19.35 16.69
CA VAL A 174 8.71 -20.61 16.86
C VAL A 174 8.61 -21.38 15.55
N ILE A 175 8.31 -20.72 14.45
CA ILE A 175 8.23 -21.35 13.12
C ILE A 175 9.59 -21.92 12.73
N LYS A 176 10.68 -21.18 12.94
CA LYS A 176 12.04 -21.65 12.69
C LYS A 176 12.36 -22.92 13.50
N SER A 177 12.10 -22.90 14.80
CA SER A 177 12.28 -24.05 15.67
C SER A 177 11.42 -25.27 15.26
N TRP A 178 10.16 -25.01 14.82
CA TRP A 178 9.29 -26.06 14.28
C TRP A 178 9.86 -26.69 13.01
N MET A 179 10.39 -25.88 12.09
CA MET A 179 11.01 -26.35 10.86
C MET A 179 12.25 -27.21 11.16
N GLU A 180 13.13 -26.73 12.03
CA GLU A 180 14.35 -27.42 12.44
C GLU A 180 14.03 -28.77 13.12
N PHE A 181 13.09 -28.79 14.06
CA PHE A 181 12.68 -29.98 14.80
C PHE A 181 12.08 -31.06 13.90
N ASN A 182 11.28 -30.67 12.90
CA ASN A 182 10.58 -31.59 12.01
C ASN A 182 11.35 -31.87 10.70
N GLY A 183 12.54 -31.32 10.50
CA GLY A 183 13.31 -31.46 9.26
C GLY A 183 12.62 -30.83 8.04
N VAL A 184 11.85 -29.77 8.25
CA VAL A 184 11.12 -29.08 7.17
C VAL A 184 12.06 -28.12 6.45
N ALA A 185 12.33 -28.39 5.17
CA ALA A 185 13.24 -27.57 4.36
C ALA A 185 12.58 -26.30 3.85
N PRO A 186 13.30 -25.16 3.86
CA PRO A 186 12.94 -23.96 3.10
C PRO A 186 12.82 -24.26 1.60
N TYR A 187 11.92 -23.54 0.90
CA TYR A 187 11.82 -23.60 -0.55
C TYR A 187 13.03 -22.94 -1.20
N ASP A 188 13.59 -23.63 -2.17
CA ASP A 188 14.69 -23.16 -3.01
C ASP A 188 14.15 -22.85 -4.41
N GLU A 189 14.20 -21.59 -4.80
CA GLU A 189 13.71 -21.11 -6.11
C GLU A 189 14.48 -21.70 -7.31
N GLN A 190 15.76 -22.09 -7.13
CA GLN A 190 16.58 -22.63 -8.21
C GLN A 190 16.25 -24.10 -8.49
N THR A 191 16.01 -24.87 -7.44
CA THR A 191 15.75 -26.31 -7.55
C THR A 191 14.28 -26.67 -7.53
N GLY A 192 13.41 -25.75 -7.12
CA GLY A 192 11.98 -25.98 -6.93
C GLY A 192 11.67 -26.91 -5.75
N LYS A 193 12.64 -27.21 -4.88
CA LYS A 193 12.51 -28.14 -3.74
C LYS A 193 12.32 -27.40 -2.42
N GLY A 194 11.85 -28.14 -1.41
CA GLY A 194 11.53 -27.58 -0.09
C GLY A 194 10.06 -27.19 0.05
N LEU A 195 9.61 -27.04 1.29
CA LEU A 195 8.20 -26.89 1.61
C LEU A 195 7.79 -25.44 1.87
N VAL A 196 8.47 -24.75 2.80
CA VAL A 196 8.07 -23.42 3.28
C VAL A 196 8.70 -22.33 2.44
N ARG A 197 7.86 -21.54 1.77
CA ARG A 197 8.27 -20.40 0.92
C ARG A 197 8.30 -19.09 1.68
N HIS A 198 7.18 -18.77 2.37
CA HIS A 198 7.04 -17.51 3.11
C HIS A 198 6.24 -17.74 4.38
N VAL A 199 6.41 -16.83 5.32
CA VAL A 199 5.54 -16.65 6.48
C VAL A 199 4.84 -15.31 6.33
N LEU A 200 3.51 -15.32 6.22
CA LEU A 200 2.67 -14.14 6.29
C LEU A 200 2.16 -14.00 7.73
N ILE A 201 2.37 -12.84 8.33
CA ILE A 201 1.80 -12.47 9.63
C ILE A 201 0.95 -11.22 9.45
N ARG A 202 -0.28 -11.26 9.95
CA ARG A 202 -1.17 -10.12 10.06
C ARG A 202 -1.50 -9.88 11.52
N THR A 203 -1.42 -8.64 11.96
CA THR A 203 -1.69 -8.21 13.33
C THR A 203 -2.79 -7.16 13.32
N GLY A 204 -3.89 -7.40 14.02
CA GLY A 204 -4.91 -6.39 14.29
C GLY A 204 -4.32 -5.29 15.16
N PHE A 205 -4.53 -4.02 14.79
CA PHE A 205 -4.02 -2.89 15.57
C PHE A 205 -5.05 -2.38 16.59
N HIS A 206 -6.33 -2.54 16.28
CA HIS A 206 -7.43 -2.18 17.17
C HIS A 206 -8.07 -3.40 17.86
N THR A 207 -7.52 -4.60 17.59
CA THR A 207 -7.93 -5.85 18.24
C THR A 207 -6.71 -6.59 18.78
N ASP A 208 -6.92 -7.66 19.55
CA ASP A 208 -5.87 -8.55 20.04
C ASP A 208 -5.48 -9.64 19.02
N GLU A 209 -6.02 -9.64 17.82
CA GLU A 209 -5.95 -10.74 16.88
C GLU A 209 -4.68 -10.77 16.02
N ILE A 210 -4.04 -11.94 15.95
CA ILE A 210 -2.94 -12.24 15.03
C ILE A 210 -3.33 -13.42 14.14
N MET A 211 -3.04 -13.30 12.84
CA MET A 211 -3.05 -14.39 11.87
C MET A 211 -1.63 -14.77 11.48
N VAL A 212 -1.35 -16.07 11.48
CA VAL A 212 -0.12 -16.66 10.94
C VAL A 212 -0.49 -17.57 9.77
N CYS A 213 0.02 -17.27 8.58
CA CYS A 213 -0.21 -18.07 7.38
C CYS A 213 1.12 -18.52 6.77
N LEU A 214 1.35 -19.84 6.71
CA LEU A 214 2.50 -20.39 6.02
C LEU A 214 2.18 -20.58 4.54
N VAL A 215 3.01 -20.00 3.68
CA VAL A 215 2.96 -20.22 2.23
C VAL A 215 3.86 -21.40 1.90
N ILE A 216 3.26 -22.47 1.35
CA ILE A 216 3.97 -23.71 1.09
C ILE A 216 4.02 -24.05 -0.40
N ASN A 217 5.14 -24.67 -0.79
CA ASN A 217 5.34 -25.28 -2.11
C ASN A 217 4.74 -26.68 -2.12
N GLY A 218 3.43 -26.77 -2.33
CA GLY A 218 2.69 -28.03 -2.32
C GLY A 218 1.19 -27.80 -2.32
N THR A 219 0.43 -28.87 -2.48
CA THR A 219 -1.04 -28.87 -2.43
C THR A 219 -1.57 -29.43 -1.12
N LYS A 220 -0.69 -29.94 -0.26
CA LYS A 220 -1.03 -30.48 1.06
C LYS A 220 0.17 -30.49 1.99
N MET A 221 -0.08 -30.51 3.28
CA MET A 221 0.87 -30.79 4.36
C MET A 221 0.37 -32.00 5.14
N SER A 222 1.26 -32.84 5.67
CA SER A 222 0.85 -34.00 6.48
C SER A 222 0.22 -33.55 7.81
N ASP A 223 -0.76 -34.31 8.30
CA ASP A 223 -1.50 -33.95 9.53
C ASP A 223 -0.56 -33.85 10.74
N LYS A 224 0.43 -34.75 10.83
CA LYS A 224 1.47 -34.67 11.88
C LYS A 224 2.20 -33.33 11.89
N LEU A 225 2.55 -32.77 10.73
CA LEU A 225 3.20 -31.45 10.63
C LEU A 225 2.24 -30.31 10.96
N LYS A 226 0.97 -30.44 10.56
CA LYS A 226 -0.07 -29.45 10.89
C LYS A 226 -0.31 -29.39 12.40
N GLU A 227 -0.55 -30.54 13.03
CA GLU A 227 -0.76 -30.65 14.48
C GLU A 227 0.44 -30.11 15.28
N SER A 228 1.67 -30.48 14.88
CA SER A 228 2.90 -29.97 15.49
C SER A 228 3.05 -28.47 15.34
N LEU A 229 2.68 -27.88 14.19
CA LEU A 229 2.73 -26.43 13.95
C LEU A 229 1.70 -25.70 14.83
N VAL A 230 0.45 -26.17 14.80
CA VAL A 230 -0.66 -25.60 15.57
C VAL A 230 -0.32 -25.63 17.07
N GLY A 231 0.11 -26.79 17.62
CA GLY A 231 0.47 -26.92 19.02
C GLY A 231 1.53 -25.90 19.44
N ARG A 232 2.62 -25.76 18.68
CA ARG A 232 3.68 -24.80 19.01
C ARG A 232 3.23 -23.33 18.90
N LEU A 233 2.42 -22.99 17.91
CA LEU A 233 1.94 -21.62 17.75
C LEU A 233 0.87 -21.23 18.79
N THR A 234 0.02 -22.16 19.22
CA THR A 234 -0.98 -21.90 20.27
C THR A 234 -0.40 -21.86 21.68
N GLU A 235 0.77 -22.47 21.90
CA GLU A 235 1.50 -22.43 23.19
C GLU A 235 2.42 -21.21 23.32
N VAL A 236 2.57 -20.37 22.27
CA VAL A 236 3.39 -19.16 22.34
C VAL A 236 2.80 -18.18 23.35
N SER A 237 3.53 -17.95 24.43
CA SER A 237 3.25 -16.84 25.34
C SER A 237 3.94 -15.58 24.80
N LEU A 238 3.21 -14.71 24.16
CA LEU A 238 3.72 -13.39 23.72
C LEU A 238 3.82 -12.40 24.90
N ASP A 239 3.06 -12.63 25.97
CA ASP A 239 2.95 -11.70 27.12
C ASP A 239 4.22 -11.62 27.99
N SER A 240 4.99 -12.72 28.10
CA SER A 240 6.12 -12.77 29.02
C SER A 240 7.29 -11.88 28.62
N ASP A 241 7.46 -11.65 27.30
CA ASP A 241 8.65 -11.00 26.76
C ASP A 241 8.42 -9.57 26.25
N ILE A 242 7.19 -9.22 25.86
CA ILE A 242 6.89 -7.93 25.18
C ILE A 242 5.71 -7.15 25.73
N SER A 243 5.05 -7.62 26.80
CA SER A 243 3.89 -6.95 27.40
C SER A 243 2.84 -6.55 26.35
N THR A 244 2.39 -7.52 25.54
CA THR A 244 1.35 -7.34 24.53
C THR A 244 0.07 -8.08 24.93
N ASP A 245 -1.07 -7.55 24.57
CA ASP A 245 -2.38 -8.22 24.66
C ASP A 245 -2.69 -9.10 23.43
N LYS A 246 -1.79 -9.12 22.44
CA LYS A 246 -1.99 -9.83 21.18
C LYS A 246 -1.89 -11.33 21.35
N CYS A 247 -2.77 -12.04 20.65
CA CYS A 247 -2.77 -13.50 20.63
C CYS A 247 -3.09 -14.05 19.22
N ILE A 248 -2.58 -15.23 18.92
CA ILE A 248 -2.87 -15.88 17.64
C ILE A 248 -4.34 -16.36 17.66
N LYS A 249 -5.14 -15.91 16.70
CA LYS A 249 -6.55 -16.30 16.51
C LYS A 249 -6.78 -17.06 15.21
N SER A 250 -5.79 -17.07 14.32
CA SER A 250 -5.87 -17.73 13.02
C SER A 250 -4.52 -18.32 12.63
N ILE A 251 -4.51 -19.62 12.32
CA ILE A 251 -3.36 -20.32 11.75
C ILE A 251 -3.79 -20.96 10.45
N MET A 252 -3.10 -20.63 9.36
CA MET A 252 -3.50 -20.99 8.01
C MET A 252 -2.33 -21.52 7.18
N LEU A 253 -2.65 -22.26 6.13
CA LEU A 253 -1.76 -22.56 5.02
C LEU A 253 -2.26 -21.83 3.77
N ASN A 254 -1.32 -21.38 2.96
CA ASN A 254 -1.57 -20.95 1.60
C ASN A 254 -0.75 -21.83 0.64
N PHE A 255 -1.37 -22.31 -0.42
CA PHE A 255 -0.77 -23.24 -1.37
C PHE A 255 -0.28 -22.49 -2.60
N ASN A 256 1.05 -22.42 -2.78
CA ASN A 256 1.65 -21.78 -3.96
C ASN A 256 2.76 -22.66 -4.54
N THR A 257 2.44 -23.35 -5.64
CA THR A 257 3.40 -24.19 -6.39
C THR A 257 3.96 -23.48 -7.62
N GLU A 258 3.49 -22.26 -7.92
CA GLU A 258 3.90 -21.52 -9.10
C GLU A 258 5.32 -20.93 -8.93
N ASN A 259 6.10 -20.99 -9.99
CA ASN A 259 7.42 -20.35 -10.03
C ASN A 259 7.29 -18.92 -10.57
N THR A 260 6.67 -18.04 -9.79
CA THR A 260 6.44 -16.64 -10.11
C THR A 260 6.80 -15.75 -8.91
N ASN A 261 6.85 -14.43 -9.12
CA ASN A 261 7.04 -13.45 -8.04
C ASN A 261 5.80 -13.26 -7.16
N VAL A 262 4.69 -13.93 -7.47
CA VAL A 262 3.47 -13.89 -6.66
C VAL A 262 3.68 -14.74 -5.41
N ILE A 263 3.58 -14.12 -4.23
CA ILE A 263 3.85 -14.79 -2.95
C ILE A 263 2.71 -15.73 -2.57
N LEU A 264 1.46 -15.27 -2.67
CA LEU A 264 0.28 -16.03 -2.24
C LEU A 264 -0.36 -16.75 -3.43
N GLY A 265 -0.59 -18.05 -3.26
CA GLY A 265 -1.45 -18.82 -4.16
C GLY A 265 -2.94 -18.53 -3.90
N ARG A 266 -3.79 -19.07 -4.75
CA ARG A 266 -5.25 -18.79 -4.72
C ARG A 266 -6.01 -19.55 -3.63
N GLN A 267 -5.45 -20.62 -3.09
CA GLN A 267 -6.10 -21.49 -2.12
C GLN A 267 -5.46 -21.37 -0.74
N CYS A 268 -6.32 -21.31 0.28
CA CYS A 268 -5.94 -21.32 1.68
C CYS A 268 -6.68 -22.45 2.42
N GLU A 269 -6.05 -22.98 3.48
CA GLU A 269 -6.64 -23.93 4.42
C GLU A 269 -6.49 -23.37 5.84
N THR A 270 -7.57 -23.37 6.61
CA THR A 270 -7.54 -23.00 8.02
C THR A 270 -7.11 -24.23 8.83
N LEU A 271 -6.01 -24.13 9.55
CA LEU A 271 -5.51 -25.19 10.43
C LEU A 271 -6.09 -25.07 11.84
N TRP A 272 -6.26 -23.84 12.32
CA TRP A 272 -6.79 -23.56 13.64
C TRP A 272 -7.41 -22.17 13.72
N GLY A 273 -8.46 -22.03 14.53
CA GLY A 273 -9.14 -20.77 14.77
C GLY A 273 -9.99 -20.30 13.60
N LYS A 274 -10.01 -18.98 13.37
CA LYS A 274 -10.80 -18.34 12.30
C LYS A 274 -10.06 -18.39 10.96
N SER A 275 -10.79 -18.31 9.84
CA SER A 275 -10.21 -18.12 8.50
C SER A 275 -9.81 -16.66 8.19
N TYR A 276 -10.00 -15.76 9.16
CA TYR A 276 -9.74 -14.33 9.09
C TYR A 276 -9.32 -13.80 10.47
N ILE A 277 -8.84 -12.57 10.50
CA ILE A 277 -8.79 -11.74 11.71
C ILE A 277 -9.70 -10.54 11.56
N GLU A 278 -10.08 -9.95 12.67
CA GLU A 278 -10.84 -8.69 12.70
C GLU A 278 -9.92 -7.53 13.04
N ASP A 279 -10.13 -6.40 12.36
CA ASP A 279 -9.52 -5.11 12.71
C ASP A 279 -10.45 -3.98 12.30
N TYR A 280 -10.11 -2.75 12.68
CA TYR A 280 -10.95 -1.57 12.45
C TYR A 280 -10.19 -0.50 11.65
N ILE A 281 -10.93 0.30 10.89
CA ILE A 281 -10.52 1.62 10.39
C ILE A 281 -11.59 2.59 10.89
N GLY A 282 -11.21 3.49 11.82
CA GLY A 282 -12.18 4.24 12.60
C GLY A 282 -13.10 3.29 13.38
N ASP A 283 -14.40 3.41 13.18
CA ASP A 283 -15.42 2.58 13.81
C ASP A 283 -16.00 1.50 12.87
N ILE A 284 -15.41 1.29 11.69
CA ILE A 284 -15.78 0.23 10.75
C ILE A 284 -14.95 -1.02 11.01
N LYS A 285 -15.62 -2.13 11.27
CA LYS A 285 -15.01 -3.46 11.44
C LYS A 285 -14.78 -4.11 10.08
N TYR A 286 -13.63 -4.75 9.92
CA TYR A 286 -13.29 -5.54 8.74
C TYR A 286 -12.88 -6.95 9.13
N GLN A 287 -13.35 -7.94 8.38
CA GLN A 287 -12.81 -9.30 8.40
C GLN A 287 -11.77 -9.42 7.30
N ILE A 288 -10.58 -9.84 7.69
CA ILE A 288 -9.37 -9.78 6.86
C ILE A 288 -8.81 -11.19 6.70
N SER A 289 -8.97 -11.78 5.51
CA SER A 289 -8.40 -13.08 5.15
C SER A 289 -6.91 -12.95 4.75
N PRO A 290 -6.16 -14.05 4.55
CA PRO A 290 -4.80 -13.97 4.01
C PRO A 290 -4.72 -13.26 2.67
N LEU A 291 -5.75 -13.39 1.83
CA LEU A 291 -5.78 -12.86 0.46
C LEU A 291 -6.36 -11.46 0.36
N SER A 292 -7.12 -10.99 1.36
CA SER A 292 -7.74 -9.66 1.34
C SER A 292 -6.66 -8.57 1.27
N PHE A 293 -6.88 -7.57 0.41
CA PHE A 293 -6.14 -6.32 0.51
C PHE A 293 -6.69 -5.51 1.69
N PHE A 294 -5.83 -5.12 2.58
CA PHE A 294 -6.12 -4.22 3.70
C PHE A 294 -4.91 -3.32 3.91
N GLN A 295 -5.13 -2.04 4.13
CA GLN A 295 -4.07 -1.05 4.27
C GLN A 295 -3.13 -1.40 5.42
N VAL A 296 -1.81 -1.30 5.17
CA VAL A 296 -0.80 -1.84 6.10
C VAL A 296 -0.49 -0.97 7.31
N ASN A 297 -1.03 0.24 7.36
CA ASN A 297 -0.86 1.20 8.44
C ASN A 297 -2.24 1.74 8.87
N PRO A 298 -2.96 1.05 9.74
CA PRO A 298 -4.34 1.42 10.11
C PRO A 298 -4.47 2.85 10.62
N ARG A 299 -3.55 3.29 11.50
CA ARG A 299 -3.57 4.65 12.07
C ARG A 299 -3.48 5.76 11.02
N GLN A 300 -2.61 5.59 10.01
CA GLN A 300 -2.52 6.56 8.92
C GLN A 300 -3.64 6.38 7.90
N THR A 301 -4.17 5.18 7.76
CA THR A 301 -5.34 4.92 6.90
C THR A 301 -6.57 5.69 7.39
N GLU A 302 -6.79 5.78 8.69
CA GLU A 302 -7.85 6.61 9.26
C GLU A 302 -7.70 8.09 8.88
N LYS A 303 -6.47 8.62 8.92
CA LYS A 303 -6.19 10.00 8.51
C LYS A 303 -6.35 10.19 7.00
N LEU A 304 -5.90 9.21 6.20
CA LEU A 304 -6.04 9.20 4.74
C LEU A 304 -7.52 9.20 4.32
N TYR A 305 -8.31 8.28 4.89
CA TYR A 305 -9.73 8.15 4.59
C TYR A 305 -10.55 9.29 5.20
N GLY A 306 -10.16 9.79 6.38
CA GLY A 306 -10.73 11.01 6.93
C GLY A 306 -10.55 12.23 6.02
N LYS A 307 -9.39 12.34 5.36
CA LYS A 307 -9.15 13.39 4.36
C LYS A 307 -9.95 13.16 3.07
N ALA A 308 -10.08 11.90 2.62
CA ALA A 308 -10.94 11.57 1.49
C ALA A 308 -12.42 11.91 1.76
N LEU A 309 -12.92 11.61 2.97
CA LEU A 309 -14.26 11.97 3.42
C LEU A 309 -14.45 13.50 3.49
N GLU A 310 -13.48 14.23 4.04
CA GLU A 310 -13.50 15.70 4.07
C GLU A 310 -13.61 16.29 2.66
N TYR A 311 -12.84 15.76 1.70
CA TYR A 311 -12.85 16.22 0.32
C TYR A 311 -14.10 15.78 -0.44
N ALA A 312 -14.68 14.65 -0.09
CA ALA A 312 -15.98 14.22 -0.61
C ALA A 312 -17.11 15.18 -0.19
N GLY A 313 -16.99 15.84 0.98
CA GLY A 313 -17.93 16.87 1.45
C GLY A 313 -19.36 16.37 1.56
N LEU A 314 -19.54 15.16 2.12
CA LEU A 314 -20.84 14.49 2.20
C LEU A 314 -21.72 15.07 3.29
N THR A 315 -23.03 15.21 2.99
CA THR A 315 -24.07 15.75 3.87
C THR A 315 -25.17 14.74 4.22
N GLY A 316 -25.10 13.52 3.67
CA GLY A 316 -26.11 12.47 3.79
C GLY A 316 -27.06 12.38 2.59
N ASN A 317 -26.92 13.27 1.60
CA ASN A 317 -27.78 13.29 0.42
C ASN A 317 -27.12 12.78 -0.86
N GLU A 318 -25.80 12.63 -0.82
CA GLU A 318 -24.99 12.35 -2.01
C GLU A 318 -25.03 10.89 -2.43
N THR A 319 -24.98 10.69 -3.76
CA THR A 319 -24.67 9.41 -4.39
C THR A 319 -23.18 9.39 -4.70
N VAL A 320 -22.49 8.37 -4.17
CA VAL A 320 -21.03 8.20 -4.29
C VAL A 320 -20.72 6.93 -5.07
N TRP A 321 -19.77 7.00 -6.01
CA TRP A 321 -19.17 5.84 -6.66
C TRP A 321 -17.71 5.67 -6.22
N ASP A 322 -17.37 4.46 -5.76
CA ASP A 322 -16.01 4.02 -5.45
C ASP A 322 -15.58 2.99 -6.52
N LEU A 323 -14.69 3.40 -7.42
CA LEU A 323 -14.39 2.65 -8.63
C LEU A 323 -13.20 1.68 -8.51
N TYR A 324 -12.66 1.51 -7.33
CA TYR A 324 -11.66 0.49 -6.94
C TYR A 324 -11.89 0.06 -5.50
N CYS A 325 -13.10 -0.39 -5.18
CA CYS A 325 -13.54 -0.50 -3.79
C CYS A 325 -12.85 -1.61 -2.97
N GLY A 326 -12.19 -2.58 -3.61
CA GLY A 326 -11.57 -3.70 -2.92
C GLY A 326 -12.57 -4.43 -2.01
N ILE A 327 -12.22 -4.62 -0.73
CA ILE A 327 -13.11 -5.21 0.29
C ILE A 327 -14.05 -4.15 0.94
N GLY A 328 -14.26 -3.03 0.26
CA GLY A 328 -15.14 -1.95 0.70
C GLY A 328 -14.54 -0.98 1.73
N THR A 329 -13.21 -0.87 1.83
CA THR A 329 -12.58 -0.08 2.90
C THR A 329 -12.95 1.40 2.84
N ILE A 330 -12.84 2.05 1.69
CA ILE A 330 -13.26 3.46 1.52
C ILE A 330 -14.78 3.54 1.40
N SER A 331 -15.41 2.66 0.61
CA SER A 331 -16.86 2.65 0.40
C SER A 331 -17.64 2.67 1.71
N LEU A 332 -17.30 1.77 2.66
CA LEU A 332 -18.00 1.67 3.94
C LEU A 332 -17.71 2.87 4.86
N PHE A 333 -16.51 3.43 4.77
CA PHE A 333 -16.15 4.64 5.50
C PHE A 333 -16.99 5.86 5.04
N LEU A 334 -17.22 5.97 3.72
CA LEU A 334 -18.05 7.02 3.12
C LEU A 334 -19.55 6.78 3.34
N ALA A 335 -20.01 5.53 3.37
CA ALA A 335 -21.42 5.16 3.45
C ALA A 335 -22.14 5.75 4.68
N LYS A 336 -21.41 5.96 5.77
CA LYS A 336 -21.97 6.60 6.99
C LYS A 336 -22.43 8.03 6.78
N ASN A 337 -21.90 8.72 5.78
CA ASN A 337 -22.17 10.12 5.51
C ASN A 337 -22.78 10.36 4.12
N ALA A 338 -23.09 9.28 3.38
CA ALA A 338 -23.68 9.33 2.05
C ALA A 338 -25.13 8.81 2.07
N ARG A 339 -25.94 9.24 1.13
CA ARG A 339 -27.24 8.63 0.87
C ARG A 339 -27.10 7.22 0.32
N LYS A 340 -26.22 7.03 -0.66
CA LYS A 340 -25.96 5.74 -1.30
C LYS A 340 -24.51 5.69 -1.79
N VAL A 341 -23.88 4.52 -1.63
CA VAL A 341 -22.54 4.25 -2.16
C VAL A 341 -22.60 3.05 -3.11
N TYR A 342 -22.00 3.18 -4.28
CA TYR A 342 -21.80 2.12 -5.24
C TYR A 342 -20.32 1.80 -5.35
N GLY A 343 -19.93 0.56 -5.03
CA GLY A 343 -18.54 0.07 -5.13
C GLY A 343 -18.35 -0.84 -6.33
N VAL A 344 -17.27 -0.66 -7.07
CA VAL A 344 -16.89 -1.53 -8.20
C VAL A 344 -15.49 -2.09 -7.99
N GLU A 345 -15.33 -3.39 -8.18
CA GLU A 345 -14.05 -4.10 -8.05
C GLU A 345 -14.02 -5.29 -9.02
N ILE A 346 -12.86 -5.51 -9.65
CA ILE A 346 -12.70 -6.59 -10.64
C ILE A 346 -12.57 -7.98 -10.00
N VAL A 347 -12.16 -8.05 -8.73
CA VAL A 347 -11.92 -9.30 -8.01
C VAL A 347 -13.21 -9.77 -7.31
N PRO A 348 -13.84 -10.88 -7.77
CA PRO A 348 -15.11 -11.34 -7.19
C PRO A 348 -15.05 -11.61 -5.69
N GLN A 349 -13.96 -12.20 -5.19
CA GLN A 349 -13.81 -12.48 -3.77
C GLN A 349 -13.76 -11.20 -2.92
N ALA A 350 -13.15 -10.12 -3.44
CA ALA A 350 -13.12 -8.85 -2.74
C ALA A 350 -14.53 -8.24 -2.60
N ILE A 351 -15.39 -8.42 -3.61
CA ILE A 351 -16.80 -8.00 -3.54
C ILE A 351 -17.59 -8.80 -2.50
N GLU A 352 -17.38 -10.12 -2.41
CA GLU A 352 -17.99 -10.92 -1.35
C GLU A 352 -17.54 -10.48 0.04
N ASP A 353 -16.25 -10.21 0.20
CA ASP A 353 -15.69 -9.64 1.43
C ASP A 353 -16.30 -8.25 1.74
N ALA A 354 -16.49 -7.39 0.72
CA ALA A 354 -17.10 -6.07 0.88
C ALA A 354 -18.55 -6.15 1.35
N LYS A 355 -19.35 -7.05 0.76
CA LYS A 355 -20.75 -7.30 1.17
C LYS A 355 -20.82 -7.83 2.59
N ASN A 356 -19.94 -8.77 2.96
CA ASN A 356 -19.84 -9.27 4.32
C ASN A 356 -19.46 -8.16 5.30
N ASN A 357 -18.47 -7.34 4.95
CA ASN A 357 -18.05 -6.20 5.76
C ASN A 357 -19.17 -5.16 5.94
N ALA A 358 -19.98 -4.90 4.90
CA ALA A 358 -21.18 -4.07 5.03
C ALA A 358 -22.18 -4.67 6.02
N ALA A 359 -22.46 -5.97 5.90
CA ALA A 359 -23.44 -6.67 6.73
C ALA A 359 -23.05 -6.68 8.22
N ILE A 360 -21.78 -6.98 8.56
CA ILE A 360 -21.32 -7.01 9.96
C ILE A 360 -21.29 -5.62 10.62
N ASN A 361 -21.30 -4.54 9.82
CA ASN A 361 -21.39 -3.16 10.30
C ASN A 361 -22.81 -2.58 10.23
N GLY A 362 -23.82 -3.33 9.77
CA GLY A 362 -25.19 -2.85 9.59
C GLY A 362 -25.31 -1.71 8.57
N ILE A 363 -24.42 -1.70 7.55
CA ILE A 363 -24.43 -0.71 6.46
C ILE A 363 -25.26 -1.28 5.32
N ASP A 364 -26.42 -0.69 5.05
CA ASP A 364 -27.40 -1.13 4.03
C ASP A 364 -27.49 -0.21 2.80
N ASN A 365 -26.85 0.95 2.86
CA ASN A 365 -26.79 1.93 1.79
C ASN A 365 -25.57 1.81 0.89
N ALA A 366 -24.78 0.72 1.01
CA ALA A 366 -23.67 0.39 0.13
C ALA A 366 -24.03 -0.82 -0.76
N GLU A 367 -23.75 -0.72 -2.05
CA GLU A 367 -23.99 -1.77 -3.05
C GLU A 367 -22.73 -2.03 -3.87
N PHE A 368 -22.42 -3.31 -4.15
CA PHE A 368 -21.14 -3.69 -4.71
C PHE A 368 -21.29 -4.56 -5.96
N PHE A 369 -20.49 -4.22 -7.01
CA PHE A 369 -20.52 -4.84 -8.32
C PHE A 369 -19.15 -5.43 -8.69
N VAL A 370 -19.17 -6.63 -9.28
CA VAL A 370 -17.98 -7.28 -9.84
C VAL A 370 -17.80 -6.86 -11.28
N GLY A 371 -16.65 -6.31 -11.63
CA GLY A 371 -16.31 -6.00 -13.01
C GLY A 371 -15.37 -4.80 -13.11
N LYS A 372 -15.08 -4.38 -14.34
CA LYS A 372 -14.37 -3.14 -14.59
C LYS A 372 -15.36 -1.97 -14.57
N ALA A 373 -14.95 -0.86 -13.96
CA ALA A 373 -15.84 0.29 -13.82
C ALA A 373 -16.31 0.84 -15.17
N GLU A 374 -15.45 0.86 -16.20
CA GLU A 374 -15.77 1.28 -17.56
C GLU A 374 -16.79 0.37 -18.27
N GLU A 375 -17.05 -0.83 -17.76
CA GLU A 375 -18.07 -1.77 -18.24
C GLU A 375 -19.33 -1.74 -17.36
N VAL A 376 -19.13 -1.76 -16.03
CA VAL A 376 -20.23 -1.80 -15.04
C VAL A 376 -21.03 -0.52 -15.03
N VAL A 377 -20.39 0.65 -15.00
CA VAL A 377 -21.06 1.94 -14.87
C VAL A 377 -21.99 2.23 -16.03
N PRO A 378 -21.59 2.10 -17.32
CA PRO A 378 -22.51 2.31 -18.44
C PRO A 378 -23.72 1.37 -18.40
N HIS A 379 -23.50 0.09 -18.09
CA HIS A 379 -24.58 -0.90 -17.99
C HIS A 379 -25.58 -0.54 -16.88
N PHE A 380 -25.08 -0.18 -15.70
CA PHE A 380 -25.91 0.29 -14.60
C PHE A 380 -26.75 1.52 -14.98
N TYR A 381 -26.14 2.49 -15.67
CA TYR A 381 -26.85 3.69 -16.10
C TYR A 381 -27.96 3.41 -17.13
N GLU A 382 -27.71 2.48 -18.06
CA GLU A 382 -28.75 2.03 -19.01
C GLU A 382 -29.91 1.36 -18.28
N GLU A 383 -29.64 0.52 -17.29
CA GLU A 383 -30.63 -0.15 -16.48
C GLU A 383 -31.46 0.87 -15.67
N MET A 384 -30.80 1.78 -14.97
CA MET A 384 -31.47 2.81 -14.19
C MET A 384 -32.26 3.79 -15.06
N ALA A 385 -31.76 4.14 -16.24
CA ALA A 385 -32.50 4.97 -17.20
C ALA A 385 -33.78 4.29 -17.70
N ARG A 386 -33.72 2.97 -17.95
CA ARG A 386 -34.94 2.16 -18.29
C ARG A 386 -35.91 2.16 -17.13
N LEU A 387 -35.45 1.92 -15.90
CA LEU A 387 -36.31 1.91 -14.70
C LEU A 387 -36.93 3.29 -14.43
N ALA A 388 -36.18 4.38 -14.64
CA ALA A 388 -36.69 5.75 -14.51
C ALA A 388 -37.80 6.10 -15.52
N ALA A 389 -37.80 5.42 -16.69
CA ALA A 389 -38.80 5.59 -17.74
C ALA A 389 -39.95 4.56 -17.64
N ASP A 390 -39.83 3.52 -16.82
CA ASP A 390 -40.83 2.45 -16.69
C ASP A 390 -42.08 2.95 -15.96
N THR A 391 -43.19 3.05 -16.69
CA THR A 391 -44.50 3.48 -16.12
C THR A 391 -45.13 2.42 -15.20
N SER A 392 -44.69 1.17 -15.24
CA SER A 392 -45.13 0.09 -14.34
C SER A 392 -44.45 0.13 -12.99
N ALA A 393 -43.27 0.79 -12.88
CA ALA A 393 -42.54 0.98 -11.63
C ALA A 393 -43.23 2.05 -10.76
N THR A 394 -43.06 1.94 -9.44
CA THR A 394 -43.55 2.94 -8.49
C THR A 394 -42.81 4.28 -8.67
N GLU A 395 -43.44 5.40 -8.29
CA GLU A 395 -42.77 6.71 -8.35
C GLU A 395 -41.49 6.74 -7.51
N ALA A 396 -41.47 6.10 -6.34
CA ALA A 396 -40.29 5.97 -5.51
C ALA A 396 -39.14 5.25 -6.21
N GLN A 397 -39.42 4.17 -6.96
CA GLN A 397 -38.42 3.43 -7.73
C GLN A 397 -37.88 4.28 -8.88
N ARG A 398 -38.73 5.00 -9.60
CA ARG A 398 -38.30 5.91 -10.67
C ARG A 398 -37.44 7.07 -10.17
N GLU A 399 -37.82 7.64 -9.02
CA GLU A 399 -37.06 8.73 -8.42
C GLU A 399 -35.68 8.26 -7.93
N GLU A 400 -35.61 7.08 -7.29
CA GLU A 400 -34.34 6.48 -6.88
C GLU A 400 -33.45 6.18 -8.11
N ALA A 401 -34.03 5.65 -9.18
CA ALA A 401 -33.30 5.41 -10.42
C ALA A 401 -32.72 6.70 -11.03
N ARG A 402 -33.50 7.81 -11.04
CA ARG A 402 -33.01 9.12 -11.51
C ARG A 402 -31.84 9.63 -10.66
N LYS A 403 -31.90 9.49 -9.33
CA LYS A 403 -30.83 9.90 -8.42
C LYS A 403 -29.57 9.05 -8.60
N SER A 404 -29.72 7.78 -8.97
CA SER A 404 -28.60 6.85 -9.12
C SER A 404 -27.73 7.08 -10.36
N ILE A 405 -28.29 7.68 -11.43
CA ILE A 405 -27.57 8.00 -12.68
C ILE A 405 -26.83 9.35 -12.66
N THR A 406 -26.91 10.09 -11.56
CA THR A 406 -26.24 11.39 -11.41
C THR A 406 -25.38 11.36 -10.15
N PRO A 407 -24.15 10.87 -10.23
CA PRO A 407 -23.30 10.82 -9.04
C PRO A 407 -22.86 12.24 -8.64
N ASP A 408 -22.93 12.52 -7.36
CA ASP A 408 -22.40 13.75 -6.79
C ASP A 408 -20.88 13.67 -6.65
N VAL A 409 -20.38 12.48 -6.25
CA VAL A 409 -18.97 12.23 -5.96
C VAL A 409 -18.52 10.93 -6.60
N VAL A 410 -17.34 10.95 -7.20
CA VAL A 410 -16.60 9.74 -7.60
C VAL A 410 -15.32 9.67 -6.78
N VAL A 411 -15.07 8.53 -6.16
CA VAL A 411 -13.84 8.23 -5.43
C VAL A 411 -13.06 7.17 -6.19
N VAL A 412 -11.75 7.33 -6.30
CA VAL A 412 -10.85 6.35 -6.90
C VAL A 412 -9.61 6.15 -6.01
N ASP A 413 -9.20 4.88 -5.83
CA ASP A 413 -7.94 4.47 -5.20
C ASP A 413 -7.26 3.42 -6.11
N PRO A 414 -6.76 3.81 -7.29
CA PRO A 414 -6.25 2.88 -8.28
C PRO A 414 -4.90 2.28 -7.85
N PRO A 415 -4.49 1.16 -8.46
CA PRO A 415 -3.15 0.60 -8.29
C PRO A 415 -2.08 1.58 -8.78
N ARG A 416 -0.79 1.29 -8.49
CA ARG A 416 0.37 2.16 -8.84
C ARG A 416 0.42 2.65 -10.28
N LYS A 417 -0.19 1.95 -11.23
CA LYS A 417 -0.26 2.37 -12.64
C LYS A 417 -1.20 3.56 -12.89
N GLY A 418 -2.00 3.94 -11.91
CA GLY A 418 -3.06 4.94 -12.04
C GLY A 418 -4.30 4.40 -12.73
N CYS A 419 -5.19 5.28 -13.14
CA CYS A 419 -6.38 4.95 -13.92
C CYS A 419 -6.03 4.72 -15.40
N ASP A 420 -6.72 3.78 -16.03
CA ASP A 420 -6.68 3.64 -17.48
C ASP A 420 -7.51 4.79 -18.10
N GLU A 421 -7.17 5.22 -19.32
CA GLU A 421 -7.84 6.38 -19.98
C GLU A 421 -9.33 6.13 -20.20
N SER A 422 -9.72 4.89 -20.50
CA SER A 422 -11.12 4.46 -20.61
C SER A 422 -11.93 4.70 -19.33
N LEU A 423 -11.31 4.50 -18.18
CA LEU A 423 -11.94 4.79 -16.89
C LEU A 423 -12.08 6.30 -16.66
N LEU A 424 -11.03 7.09 -16.96
CA LEU A 424 -11.11 8.55 -16.86
C LEU A 424 -12.21 9.11 -17.79
N ASP A 425 -12.34 8.58 -18.99
CA ASP A 425 -13.43 8.93 -19.91
C ASP A 425 -14.82 8.56 -19.35
N THR A 426 -14.91 7.41 -18.66
CA THR A 426 -16.14 7.01 -17.99
C THR A 426 -16.49 7.97 -16.85
N ILE A 427 -15.53 8.34 -16.01
CA ILE A 427 -15.73 9.33 -14.95
C ILE A 427 -16.20 10.67 -15.51
N VAL A 428 -15.61 11.15 -16.60
CA VAL A 428 -16.03 12.39 -17.26
C VAL A 428 -17.45 12.27 -17.80
N LYS A 429 -17.84 11.13 -18.35
CA LYS A 429 -19.23 10.86 -18.82
C LYS A 429 -20.22 10.79 -17.65
N MET A 430 -19.84 10.23 -16.51
CA MET A 430 -20.62 10.25 -15.26
C MET A 430 -20.89 11.68 -14.80
N SER A 431 -19.97 12.58 -15.12
CA SER A 431 -20.11 14.03 -14.89
C SER A 431 -20.28 14.42 -13.40
N PRO A 432 -19.55 13.81 -12.45
CA PRO A 432 -19.68 14.15 -11.03
C PRO A 432 -19.28 15.61 -10.76
N GLU A 433 -19.86 16.21 -9.73
CA GLU A 433 -19.43 17.54 -9.27
C GLU A 433 -18.02 17.49 -8.66
N ARG A 434 -17.71 16.39 -7.97
CA ARG A 434 -16.47 16.18 -7.23
C ARG A 434 -15.86 14.83 -7.55
N ILE A 435 -14.53 14.83 -7.72
CA ILE A 435 -13.73 13.60 -7.78
C ILE A 435 -12.74 13.66 -6.62
N VAL A 436 -12.67 12.59 -5.84
CA VAL A 436 -11.65 12.40 -4.79
C VAL A 436 -10.71 11.30 -5.27
N TYR A 437 -9.47 11.67 -5.52
CA TYR A 437 -8.45 10.74 -6.00
C TYR A 437 -7.46 10.42 -4.87
N VAL A 438 -7.47 9.18 -4.40
CA VAL A 438 -6.45 8.63 -3.49
C VAL A 438 -5.39 7.95 -4.35
N SER A 439 -4.10 8.14 -4.05
CA SER A 439 -3.03 7.57 -4.87
C SER A 439 -1.77 7.27 -4.08
N CYS A 440 -1.20 6.09 -4.30
CA CYS A 440 0.10 5.67 -3.77
C CYS A 440 1.29 6.00 -4.69
N ASP A 441 1.05 6.65 -5.85
CA ASP A 441 2.08 7.05 -6.80
C ASP A 441 1.80 8.45 -7.36
N SER A 442 2.59 9.43 -6.94
CA SER A 442 2.38 10.84 -7.31
C SER A 442 2.64 11.14 -8.78
N ALA A 443 3.42 10.31 -9.51
CA ALA A 443 3.67 10.52 -10.92
C ALA A 443 2.46 10.12 -11.78
N THR A 444 1.85 8.96 -11.47
CA THR A 444 0.60 8.54 -12.14
C THR A 444 -0.58 9.40 -11.73
N LEU A 445 -0.67 9.82 -10.46
CA LEU A 445 -1.63 10.83 -10.02
C LEU A 445 -1.52 12.10 -10.88
N ALA A 446 -0.33 12.66 -10.99
CA ALA A 446 -0.10 13.88 -11.76
C ALA A 446 -0.53 13.74 -13.24
N ARG A 447 -0.20 12.60 -13.87
CA ARG A 447 -0.64 12.27 -15.24
C ARG A 447 -2.17 12.27 -15.35
N ASP A 448 -2.84 11.58 -14.46
CA ASP A 448 -4.29 11.41 -14.51
C ASP A 448 -5.03 12.71 -14.22
N LEU A 449 -4.53 13.51 -13.28
CA LEU A 449 -5.06 14.85 -13.01
C LEU A 449 -4.88 15.79 -14.22
N GLY A 450 -3.75 15.70 -14.93
CA GLY A 450 -3.53 16.44 -16.19
C GLY A 450 -4.53 16.04 -17.28
N LEU A 451 -4.87 14.75 -17.39
CA LEU A 451 -5.91 14.26 -18.32
C LEU A 451 -7.30 14.74 -17.94
N LEU A 452 -7.64 14.74 -16.64
CA LEU A 452 -8.91 15.28 -16.15
C LEU A 452 -9.02 16.79 -16.39
N ALA A 453 -7.91 17.52 -16.19
CA ALA A 453 -7.87 18.97 -16.47
C ALA A 453 -8.18 19.28 -17.94
N ALA A 454 -7.65 18.49 -18.86
CA ALA A 454 -7.96 18.64 -20.30
C ALA A 454 -9.42 18.33 -20.64
N LYS A 455 -10.20 17.73 -19.70
CA LYS A 455 -11.60 17.32 -19.88
C LYS A 455 -12.58 18.14 -19.02
N GLY A 456 -12.16 19.32 -18.54
CA GLY A 456 -13.02 20.27 -17.82
C GLY A 456 -13.14 20.02 -16.31
N TYR A 457 -12.11 19.44 -15.70
CA TYR A 457 -12.00 19.26 -14.26
C TYR A 457 -10.77 19.99 -13.71
N LYS A 458 -10.89 20.65 -12.58
CA LYS A 458 -9.80 21.40 -11.94
C LYS A 458 -9.38 20.75 -10.61
N THR A 459 -8.12 20.46 -10.46
CA THR A 459 -7.54 20.11 -9.16
C THR A 459 -7.54 21.35 -8.27
N VAL A 460 -8.15 21.25 -7.08
CA VAL A 460 -8.27 22.38 -6.16
C VAL A 460 -7.49 22.19 -4.87
N LYS A 461 -7.36 20.95 -4.39
CA LYS A 461 -6.62 20.63 -3.14
C LYS A 461 -5.81 19.36 -3.31
N VAL A 462 -4.62 19.33 -2.71
CA VAL A 462 -3.79 18.12 -2.65
C VAL A 462 -3.18 17.99 -1.26
N GLN A 463 -3.38 16.83 -0.64
CA GLN A 463 -2.89 16.47 0.67
C GLN A 463 -2.00 15.23 0.60
N PRO A 464 -0.68 15.34 0.75
CA PRO A 464 0.19 14.18 0.95
C PRO A 464 -0.03 13.55 2.34
N VAL A 465 0.08 12.22 2.42
CA VAL A 465 -0.02 11.45 3.66
C VAL A 465 1.13 10.44 3.73
N ASP A 466 1.89 10.46 4.81
CA ASP A 466 2.96 9.49 5.02
C ASP A 466 2.43 8.16 5.56
N GLN A 467 1.94 7.31 4.65
CA GLN A 467 1.46 5.96 4.93
C GLN A 467 2.62 4.97 5.18
N PHE A 468 3.82 5.28 4.65
CA PHE A 468 4.97 4.38 4.60
C PHE A 468 6.25 5.09 5.02
N SER A 469 6.40 5.43 6.31
CA SER A 469 7.62 6.06 6.83
C SER A 469 8.87 5.23 6.51
N HIS A 470 10.00 5.89 6.42
CA HIS A 470 11.31 5.33 6.08
C HIS A 470 11.43 4.79 4.65
N THR A 471 10.37 4.89 3.84
CA THR A 471 10.37 4.57 2.41
C THR A 471 10.15 5.83 1.58
N VAL A 472 10.45 5.76 0.29
CA VAL A 472 10.21 6.86 -0.66
C VAL A 472 8.74 7.02 -1.06
N HIS A 473 7.88 6.09 -0.65
CA HIS A 473 6.46 6.09 -1.02
C HIS A 473 5.68 7.10 -0.20
N VAL A 474 4.72 7.74 -0.85
CA VAL A 474 3.78 8.70 -0.27
C VAL A 474 2.40 8.48 -0.86
N GLU A 475 1.39 8.47 0.01
CA GLU A 475 -0.01 8.55 -0.41
C GLU A 475 -0.39 10.01 -0.61
N SER A 476 -1.35 10.26 -1.47
CA SER A 476 -1.89 11.59 -1.69
C SER A 476 -3.40 11.53 -1.88
N VAL A 477 -4.11 12.52 -1.34
CA VAL A 477 -5.53 12.73 -1.62
C VAL A 477 -5.67 14.04 -2.39
N ALA A 478 -6.29 13.97 -3.57
CA ALA A 478 -6.59 15.15 -4.38
C ALA A 478 -8.11 15.36 -4.46
N LEU A 479 -8.53 16.62 -4.31
CA LEU A 479 -9.89 17.06 -4.62
C LEU A 479 -9.91 17.72 -6.00
N ILE A 480 -10.77 17.22 -6.86
CA ILE A 480 -10.95 17.71 -8.22
C ILE A 480 -12.43 18.13 -8.37
N LEU A 481 -12.66 19.32 -8.86
CA LEU A 481 -14.00 19.86 -9.10
C LEU A 481 -14.25 19.99 -10.60
N LYS A 482 -15.50 19.78 -10.99
CA LYS A 482 -15.95 20.06 -12.33
C LYS A 482 -15.90 21.58 -12.57
N GLU A 483 -15.26 22.02 -13.65
CA GLU A 483 -15.27 23.43 -14.02
C GLU A 483 -16.68 23.84 -14.47
N GLN A 484 -17.17 24.92 -13.88
CA GLN A 484 -18.41 25.53 -14.39
C GLN A 484 -18.09 26.24 -15.69
N PRO A 485 -18.94 26.12 -16.74
CA PRO A 485 -18.76 26.92 -17.91
C PRO A 485 -18.76 28.41 -17.53
N ALA A 486 -17.80 29.17 -18.09
CA ALA A 486 -17.78 30.62 -17.90
C ALA A 486 -19.16 31.17 -18.28
N ILE A 487 -19.80 31.84 -17.34
CA ILE A 487 -21.03 32.58 -17.64
C ILE A 487 -20.51 33.84 -18.37
N ASP A 488 -20.66 33.83 -19.71
CA ASP A 488 -20.38 35.00 -20.55
C ASP A 488 -21.40 36.13 -20.28
#